data_14dc13e26bae550d84a5eab0685c8535
#
_entry.id   14dc13e26bae550d84a5eab0685c8535
#
_cell.length_a   1.000
_cell.length_b   1.000
_cell.length_c   1.000
_cell.angle_alpha   90.00
_cell.angle_beta   90.00
_cell.angle_gamma   90.00
#
_symmetry.space_group_name_H-M   'P 1'
#
loop_
_entity.id
_entity.type
_entity.pdbx_description
1 polymer ?
#
loop_
_entity_poly.entity_id
_entity_poly.type
_entity_poly.pdbx_seq_one_letter_code
_entity_poly.pdbx_strand_id
1 'polypeptide(L)'
;MVMLMKKNNSTEEILNLIKSSDNIGVISHKNPDGDNIGSTISVILGVRENLNKNIFGIKVDNFPQNLLFLDTIDNIRETEEQDLDLLIYVDCGEIDRPGDIGELFRKRAKKTINIDHHKTNDYFGDLNYVFPNMSSTCEIVYNLFKDFNFKISKDIANALLVGINT
;
A
#
# COMPACT_ATOMS: atom_id res chain seq x y z
N MET A 1 -7.98 -22.05 23.65
CA MET A 1 -7.29 -21.04 22.82
C MET A 1 -8.16 -20.80 21.60
N VAL A 2 -8.92 -19.70 21.55
CA VAL A 2 -9.73 -19.35 20.39
C VAL A 2 -8.74 -18.88 19.32
N MET A 3 -8.59 -19.66 18.26
CA MET A 3 -7.83 -19.26 17.07
C MET A 3 -8.59 -18.08 16.46
N LEU A 4 -8.06 -16.86 16.63
CA LEU A 4 -8.61 -15.67 15.97
C LEU A 4 -8.58 -15.95 14.46
N MET A 5 -9.76 -16.11 13.87
CA MET A 5 -9.87 -16.32 12.43
C MET A 5 -9.29 -15.09 11.72
N LYS A 6 -8.27 -15.31 10.89
CA LYS A 6 -7.73 -14.29 9.99
C LYS A 6 -8.88 -13.74 9.14
N LYS A 7 -9.18 -12.45 9.26
CA LYS A 7 -10.36 -11.85 8.65
C LYS A 7 -10.02 -10.50 8.04
N ASN A 8 -10.58 -10.26 6.85
CA ASN A 8 -10.56 -8.94 6.24
C ASN A 8 -11.50 -7.97 6.95
N ASN A 9 -11.09 -6.70 6.97
CA ASN A 9 -11.93 -5.59 7.33
C ASN A 9 -12.79 -5.15 6.15
N SER A 10 -13.85 -4.40 6.42
CA SER A 10 -14.70 -3.84 5.37
C SER A 10 -13.99 -2.68 4.66
N THR A 11 -14.41 -2.41 3.42
CA THR A 11 -13.91 -1.25 2.67
C THR A 11 -14.26 0.06 3.38
N GLU A 12 -15.38 0.12 4.08
CA GLU A 12 -15.79 1.27 4.89
C GLU A 12 -14.84 1.52 6.08
N GLU A 13 -14.45 0.47 6.82
CA GLU A 13 -13.48 0.58 7.92
C GLU A 13 -12.14 1.12 7.41
N ILE A 14 -11.65 0.61 6.27
CA ILE A 14 -10.39 1.05 5.66
C ILE A 14 -10.49 2.51 5.22
N LEU A 15 -11.56 2.89 4.52
CA LEU A 15 -11.75 4.26 4.05
C LEU A 15 -11.86 5.24 5.23
N ASN A 16 -12.56 4.87 6.29
CA ASN A 16 -12.72 5.71 7.49
C ASN A 16 -11.37 5.94 8.20
N LEU A 17 -10.52 4.91 8.30
CA LEU A 17 -9.19 5.07 8.88
C LEU A 17 -8.31 5.98 8.01
N ILE A 18 -8.33 5.84 6.70
CA ILE A 18 -7.61 6.73 5.78
C ILE A 18 -8.10 8.18 5.94
N LYS A 19 -9.41 8.40 5.95
CA LYS A 19 -10.01 9.74 6.10
C LYS A 19 -9.67 10.41 7.44
N SER A 20 -9.56 9.65 8.51
CA SER A 20 -9.24 10.16 9.85
C SER A 20 -7.74 10.38 10.09
N SER A 21 -6.88 9.98 9.15
CA SER A 21 -5.43 10.12 9.23
C SER A 21 -4.95 11.33 8.44
N ASP A 22 -4.04 12.12 9.00
CA ASP A 22 -3.52 13.34 8.35
C ASP A 22 -2.14 13.12 7.73
N ASN A 23 -1.27 12.32 8.36
CA ASN A 23 0.07 12.00 7.88
C ASN A 23 0.18 10.50 7.59
N ILE A 24 0.26 10.13 6.29
CA ILE A 24 0.14 8.76 5.83
C ILE A 24 1.38 8.34 5.06
N GLY A 25 2.03 7.26 5.50
CA GLY A 25 3.09 6.59 4.75
C GLY A 25 2.55 5.35 4.03
N VAL A 26 3.09 5.07 2.85
CA VAL A 26 2.85 3.82 2.11
C VAL A 26 4.19 3.11 1.93
N ILE A 27 4.25 1.84 2.26
CA ILE A 27 5.46 1.04 2.22
C ILE A 27 5.20 -0.32 1.60
N SER A 28 6.22 -0.88 0.93
CA SER A 28 6.17 -2.22 0.35
C SER A 28 7.47 -2.99 0.63
N HIS A 29 7.60 -4.18 0.04
CA HIS A 29 8.73 -5.08 0.30
C HIS A 29 10.03 -4.64 -0.37
N LYS A 30 11.18 -5.17 0.12
CA LYS A 30 12.48 -5.11 -0.55
C LYS A 30 12.44 -5.87 -1.88
N ASN A 31 13.39 -5.55 -2.78
CA ASN A 31 13.45 -6.08 -4.15
C ASN A 31 12.14 -5.80 -4.91
N PRO A 32 11.82 -4.51 -5.12
CA PRO A 32 10.54 -4.12 -5.68
C PRO A 32 10.35 -4.64 -7.11
N ASP A 33 9.15 -5.08 -7.42
CA ASP A 33 8.68 -5.46 -8.75
C ASP A 33 7.56 -4.52 -9.23
N GLY A 34 6.91 -4.86 -10.33
CA GLY A 34 5.85 -4.02 -10.89
C GLY A 34 4.62 -3.93 -9.99
N ASP A 35 4.23 -5.01 -9.32
CA ASP A 35 3.09 -5.01 -8.42
C ASP A 35 3.36 -4.18 -7.16
N ASN A 36 4.57 -4.31 -6.59
CA ASN A 36 5.05 -3.49 -5.49
C ASN A 36 4.98 -1.99 -5.82
N ILE A 37 5.62 -1.58 -6.92
CA ILE A 37 5.71 -0.16 -7.31
C ILE A 37 4.35 0.37 -7.76
N GLY A 38 3.63 -0.40 -8.59
CA GLY A 38 2.32 -0.03 -9.12
C GLY A 38 1.27 0.16 -8.02
N SER A 39 1.19 -0.77 -7.06
CA SER A 39 0.25 -0.66 -5.95
C SER A 39 0.59 0.49 -5.01
N THR A 40 1.88 0.70 -4.70
CA THR A 40 2.34 1.82 -3.87
C THR A 40 1.95 3.17 -4.49
N ILE A 41 2.30 3.39 -5.77
CA ILE A 41 1.97 4.64 -6.49
C ILE A 41 0.46 4.84 -6.56
N SER A 42 -0.29 3.78 -6.88
CA SER A 42 -1.75 3.85 -7.03
C SER A 42 -2.43 4.27 -5.73
N VAL A 43 -2.03 3.70 -4.59
CA VAL A 43 -2.58 4.09 -3.28
C VAL A 43 -2.25 5.55 -2.96
N ILE A 44 -1.01 5.99 -3.21
CA ILE A 44 -0.60 7.39 -2.96
C ILE A 44 -1.44 8.35 -3.79
N LEU A 45 -1.51 8.15 -5.10
CA LEU A 45 -2.24 9.02 -6.01
C LEU A 45 -3.75 8.97 -5.76
N GLY A 46 -4.31 7.78 -5.57
CA GLY A 46 -5.74 7.59 -5.32
C GLY A 46 -6.21 8.35 -4.08
N VAL A 47 -5.49 8.22 -2.98
CA VAL A 47 -5.82 8.93 -1.72
C VAL A 47 -5.57 10.43 -1.86
N ARG A 48 -4.44 10.84 -2.47
CA ARG A 48 -4.11 12.25 -2.65
C ARG A 48 -5.12 12.98 -3.52
N GLU A 49 -5.46 12.42 -4.68
CA GLU A 49 -6.34 13.06 -5.66
C GLU A 49 -7.81 13.07 -5.23
N ASN A 50 -8.27 12.06 -4.48
CA ASN A 50 -9.67 11.94 -4.10
C ASN A 50 -9.97 12.46 -2.69
N LEU A 51 -9.01 12.46 -1.78
CA LEU A 51 -9.21 12.85 -0.38
C LEU A 51 -8.35 14.04 0.06
N ASN A 52 -7.44 14.53 -0.79
CA ASN A 52 -6.52 15.64 -0.49
C ASN A 52 -5.73 15.44 0.82
N LYS A 53 -5.20 14.23 1.03
CA LYS A 53 -4.40 13.88 2.21
C LYS A 53 -2.91 14.06 1.98
N ASN A 54 -2.15 14.30 3.06
CA ASN A 54 -0.70 14.20 3.04
C ASN A 54 -0.29 12.74 3.08
N ILE A 55 0.10 12.22 1.91
CA ILE A 55 0.46 10.81 1.72
C ILE A 55 1.68 10.70 0.81
N PHE A 56 2.61 9.83 1.16
CA PHE A 56 3.86 9.60 0.44
C PHE A 56 4.32 8.14 0.53
N GLY A 57 5.10 7.73 -0.46
CA GLY A 57 5.73 6.41 -0.49
C GLY A 57 7.10 6.42 0.17
N ILE A 58 7.39 5.40 0.96
CA ILE A 58 8.65 5.19 1.64
C ILE A 58 9.49 4.22 0.82
N LYS A 59 10.62 4.71 0.29
CA LYS A 59 11.55 3.88 -0.48
C LYS A 59 12.35 2.99 0.47
N VAL A 60 12.29 1.69 0.24
CA VAL A 60 13.01 0.69 1.06
C VAL A 60 14.17 0.04 0.31
N ASP A 61 14.20 0.14 -1.03
CA ASP A 61 15.23 -0.45 -1.88
C ASP A 61 15.34 0.30 -3.22
N ASN A 62 16.33 -0.05 -4.02
CA ASN A 62 16.50 0.52 -5.35
C ASN A 62 15.44 -0.02 -6.32
N PHE A 63 14.99 0.84 -7.23
CA PHE A 63 14.05 0.45 -8.26
C PHE A 63 14.75 -0.31 -9.39
N PRO A 64 14.12 -1.35 -9.96
CA PRO A 64 14.62 -2.00 -11.15
C PRO A 64 14.58 -1.06 -12.36
N GLN A 65 15.61 -1.10 -13.20
CA GLN A 65 15.76 -0.15 -14.33
C GLN A 65 14.59 -0.19 -15.31
N ASN A 66 14.00 -1.36 -15.51
CA ASN A 66 12.86 -1.53 -16.41
C ASN A 66 11.55 -0.90 -15.92
N LEU A 67 11.51 -0.35 -14.70
CA LEU A 67 10.34 0.36 -14.15
C LEU A 67 10.58 1.87 -13.98
N LEU A 68 11.79 2.37 -14.29
CA LEU A 68 12.12 3.79 -14.22
C LEU A 68 11.39 4.66 -15.28
N PHE A 69 10.70 4.06 -16.22
CA PHE A 69 9.87 4.78 -17.20
C PHE A 69 8.58 5.37 -16.61
N LEU A 70 8.21 4.95 -15.40
CA LEU A 70 7.04 5.49 -14.73
C LEU A 70 7.34 6.91 -14.22
N ASP A 71 6.77 7.93 -14.86
CA ASP A 71 6.94 9.34 -14.47
C ASP A 71 6.53 9.61 -13.02
N THR A 72 5.66 8.76 -12.47
CA THR A 72 5.13 8.87 -11.10
C THR A 72 5.98 8.16 -10.04
N ILE A 73 7.10 7.54 -10.43
CA ILE A 73 7.94 6.76 -9.50
C ILE A 73 8.53 7.60 -8.36
N ASP A 74 8.72 8.90 -8.58
CA ASP A 74 9.23 9.84 -7.58
C ASP A 74 8.27 10.07 -6.39
N ASN A 75 7.05 9.53 -6.45
CA ASN A 75 6.15 9.48 -5.29
C ASN A 75 6.64 8.51 -4.20
N ILE A 76 7.56 7.59 -4.56
CA ILE A 76 8.24 6.69 -3.63
C ILE A 76 9.68 7.19 -3.49
N ARG A 77 10.03 7.73 -2.34
CA ARG A 77 11.31 8.41 -2.12
C ARG A 77 11.94 8.06 -0.78
N GLU A 78 13.22 8.31 -0.66
CA GLU A 78 13.89 8.32 0.64
C GLU A 78 13.23 9.38 1.51
N THR A 79 12.84 8.99 2.71
CA THR A 79 12.05 9.82 3.61
C THR A 79 12.71 9.83 4.99
N GLU A 80 12.88 11.02 5.54
CA GLU A 80 13.35 11.14 6.92
C GLU A 80 12.33 10.54 7.89
N GLU A 81 12.87 9.97 8.97
CA GLU A 81 12.08 9.39 10.04
C GLU A 81 11.10 10.41 10.64
N GLN A 82 9.83 10.08 10.68
CA GLN A 82 8.77 10.92 11.20
C GLN A 82 7.61 10.11 11.76
N ASP A 83 6.81 10.73 12.62
CA ASP A 83 5.59 10.12 13.16
C ASP A 83 4.49 10.08 12.12
N LEU A 84 3.79 8.97 12.03
CA LEU A 84 2.68 8.74 11.10
C LEU A 84 1.39 8.48 11.87
N ASP A 85 0.27 9.00 11.36
CA ASP A 85 -1.04 8.57 11.83
C ASP A 85 -1.37 7.18 11.29
N LEU A 86 -0.92 6.90 10.06
CA LEU A 86 -1.20 5.65 9.38
C LEU A 86 0.00 5.21 8.51
N LEU A 87 0.36 3.94 8.61
CA LEU A 87 1.28 3.26 7.69
C LEU A 87 0.51 2.20 6.92
N ILE A 88 0.46 2.34 5.60
CA ILE A 88 -0.19 1.38 4.70
C ILE A 88 0.87 0.49 4.09
N TYR A 89 0.81 -0.80 4.38
CA TYR A 89 1.59 -1.84 3.71
C TYR A 89 0.82 -2.30 2.47
N VAL A 90 1.50 -2.32 1.34
CA VAL A 90 0.98 -2.91 0.11
C VAL A 90 1.92 -3.99 -0.38
N ASP A 91 1.36 -5.06 -0.89
CA ASP A 91 2.11 -6.18 -1.46
C ASP A 91 3.11 -6.83 -0.48
N CYS A 92 2.77 -6.89 0.79
CA CYS A 92 3.58 -7.46 1.86
C CYS A 92 2.83 -8.60 2.56
N GLY A 93 3.29 -9.84 2.37
CA GLY A 93 2.74 -11.00 3.07
C GLY A 93 3.13 -11.07 4.55
N GLU A 94 4.24 -10.45 4.92
CA GLU A 94 4.81 -10.46 6.28
C GLU A 94 5.27 -9.06 6.67
N ILE A 95 5.22 -8.74 7.95
CA ILE A 95 5.48 -7.39 8.48
C ILE A 95 6.93 -6.93 8.31
N ASP A 96 7.87 -7.86 8.24
CA ASP A 96 9.31 -7.60 8.13
C ASP A 96 9.82 -7.50 6.68
N ARG A 97 8.96 -7.72 5.68
CA ARG A 97 9.33 -7.65 4.26
C ARG A 97 9.97 -6.32 3.83
N PRO A 98 9.58 -5.16 4.38
CA PRO A 98 10.27 -3.90 4.11
C PRO A 98 11.63 -3.73 4.82
N GLY A 99 12.03 -4.67 5.70
CA GLY A 99 13.28 -4.64 6.44
C GLY A 99 13.36 -3.54 7.49
N ASP A 100 14.59 -3.08 7.80
CA ASP A 100 14.87 -2.14 8.90
C ASP A 100 14.12 -0.82 8.76
N ILE A 101 13.96 -0.32 7.53
CA ILE A 101 13.19 0.90 7.23
C ILE A 101 11.72 0.68 7.61
N GLY A 102 11.17 -0.49 7.27
CA GLY A 102 9.80 -0.85 7.65
C GLY A 102 9.60 -0.91 9.16
N GLU A 103 10.53 -1.49 9.90
CA GLU A 103 10.50 -1.52 11.36
C GLU A 103 10.56 -0.12 11.97
N LEU A 104 11.41 0.74 11.42
CA LEU A 104 11.57 2.12 11.86
C LEU A 104 10.25 2.88 11.78
N PHE A 105 9.60 2.88 10.60
CA PHE A 105 8.33 3.59 10.40
C PHE A 105 7.16 2.93 11.13
N ARG A 106 7.16 1.60 11.26
CA ARG A 106 6.13 0.89 12.02
C ARG A 106 6.08 1.33 13.49
N LYS A 107 7.24 1.51 14.11
CA LYS A 107 7.35 1.97 15.51
C LYS A 107 6.80 3.41 15.70
N ARG A 108 6.75 4.19 14.64
CA ARG A 108 6.30 5.59 14.64
C ARG A 108 4.89 5.77 14.07
N ALA A 109 4.27 4.71 13.63
CA ALA A 109 2.90 4.73 13.12
C ALA A 109 1.89 4.41 14.23
N LYS A 110 0.83 5.21 14.33
CA LYS A 110 -0.27 4.97 15.30
C LYS A 110 -1.12 3.77 14.90
N LYS A 111 -1.34 3.59 13.59
CA LYS A 111 -2.15 2.52 13.00
C LYS A 111 -1.52 1.99 11.72
N THR A 112 -1.87 0.76 11.38
CA THR A 112 -1.41 0.09 10.17
C THR A 112 -2.57 -0.52 9.38
N ILE A 113 -2.46 -0.48 8.04
CA ILE A 113 -3.31 -1.24 7.10
C ILE A 113 -2.40 -2.17 6.30
N ASN A 114 -2.82 -3.40 6.05
CA ASN A 114 -2.19 -4.33 5.12
C ASN A 114 -3.12 -4.65 3.96
N ILE A 115 -2.69 -4.35 2.73
CA ILE A 115 -3.40 -4.66 1.47
C ILE A 115 -2.51 -5.60 0.67
N ASP A 116 -2.94 -6.84 0.44
CA ASP A 116 -2.06 -7.86 -0.12
C ASP A 116 -2.81 -9.00 -0.81
N HIS A 117 -2.10 -9.76 -1.68
CA HIS A 117 -2.62 -10.95 -2.33
C HIS A 117 -1.84 -12.24 -2.02
N HIS A 118 -0.82 -12.19 -1.18
CA HIS A 118 -0.02 -13.37 -0.86
C HIS A 118 -0.80 -14.39 -0.01
N LYS A 119 -0.74 -15.67 -0.41
CA LYS A 119 -1.39 -16.79 0.31
C LYS A 119 -0.83 -17.01 1.72
N THR A 120 0.42 -16.61 1.92
CA THR A 120 1.14 -16.74 3.20
C THR A 120 0.93 -15.55 4.13
N ASN A 121 0.07 -14.58 3.77
CA ASN A 121 -0.14 -13.37 4.54
C ASN A 121 -0.55 -13.66 5.99
N ASP A 122 0.10 -12.98 6.94
CA ASP A 122 -0.10 -13.14 8.37
C ASP A 122 -1.24 -12.28 8.95
N TYR A 123 -1.85 -11.39 8.14
CA TYR A 123 -2.87 -10.43 8.58
C TYR A 123 -2.37 -9.55 9.74
N PHE A 124 -1.17 -9.00 9.59
CA PHE A 124 -0.43 -8.29 10.63
C PHE A 124 -0.88 -6.84 10.85
N GLY A 125 -1.67 -6.26 9.95
CA GLY A 125 -2.18 -4.90 10.09
C GLY A 125 -3.23 -4.76 11.19
N ASP A 126 -3.39 -3.56 11.73
CA ASP A 126 -4.58 -3.23 12.55
C ASP A 126 -5.86 -3.44 11.74
N LEU A 127 -5.85 -3.05 10.47
CA LEU A 127 -6.84 -3.44 9.46
C LEU A 127 -6.18 -4.22 8.32
N ASN A 128 -6.89 -5.20 7.77
CA ASN A 128 -6.37 -6.08 6.72
C ASN A 128 -7.38 -6.19 5.57
N TYR A 129 -6.85 -6.16 4.34
CA TYR A 129 -7.60 -6.35 3.10
C TYR A 129 -6.81 -7.26 2.17
N VAL A 130 -6.92 -8.58 2.41
CA VAL A 130 -6.07 -9.63 1.84
C VAL A 130 -6.90 -10.59 1.01
N PHE A 131 -6.57 -10.74 -0.28
CA PHE A 131 -7.31 -11.60 -1.22
C PHE A 131 -6.35 -12.50 -2.01
N PRO A 132 -6.02 -13.69 -1.50
CA PRO A 132 -5.04 -14.60 -2.09
C PRO A 132 -5.42 -15.17 -3.47
N ASN A 133 -6.66 -15.00 -3.91
CA ASN A 133 -7.13 -15.45 -5.22
C ASN A 133 -7.08 -14.36 -6.30
N MET A 134 -6.72 -13.14 -5.94
CA MET A 134 -6.49 -12.05 -6.90
C MET A 134 -5.11 -12.20 -7.55
N SER A 135 -4.98 -11.73 -8.78
CA SER A 135 -3.75 -11.87 -9.57
C SER A 135 -2.60 -11.02 -9.03
N SER A 136 -2.92 -9.87 -8.45
CA SER A 136 -1.97 -8.88 -7.94
C SER A 136 -2.58 -8.00 -6.86
N THR A 137 -1.74 -7.33 -6.09
CA THR A 137 -2.17 -6.29 -5.16
C THR A 137 -2.76 -5.08 -5.91
N CYS A 138 -2.27 -4.78 -7.11
CA CYS A 138 -2.86 -3.74 -7.97
C CYS A 138 -4.31 -4.04 -8.35
N GLU A 139 -4.67 -5.29 -8.62
CA GLU A 139 -6.07 -5.67 -8.86
C GLU A 139 -6.94 -5.42 -7.62
N ILE A 140 -6.43 -5.74 -6.44
CA ILE A 140 -7.12 -5.47 -5.17
C ILE A 140 -7.31 -3.96 -4.96
N VAL A 141 -6.28 -3.16 -5.18
CA VAL A 141 -6.35 -1.68 -5.07
C VAL A 141 -7.36 -1.10 -6.03
N TYR A 142 -7.42 -1.59 -7.28
CA TYR A 142 -8.44 -1.18 -8.25
C TYR A 142 -9.86 -1.44 -7.74
N ASN A 143 -10.12 -2.64 -7.23
CA ASN A 143 -11.43 -2.99 -6.67
C ASN A 143 -11.78 -2.15 -5.44
N LEU A 144 -10.80 -1.89 -4.57
CA LEU A 144 -10.96 -1.03 -3.40
C LEU A 144 -11.34 0.40 -3.80
N PHE A 145 -10.71 0.96 -4.86
CA PHE A 145 -11.04 2.28 -5.37
C PHE A 145 -12.44 2.36 -5.98
N LYS A 146 -12.92 1.28 -6.61
CA LYS A 146 -14.31 1.19 -7.06
C LYS A 146 -15.29 1.26 -5.88
N ASP A 147 -15.01 0.52 -4.81
CA ASP A 147 -15.83 0.52 -3.61
C ASP A 147 -15.80 1.88 -2.89
N PHE A 148 -14.66 2.59 -2.95
CA PHE A 148 -14.53 3.96 -2.44
C PHE A 148 -15.19 5.01 -3.34
N ASN A 149 -15.62 4.64 -4.53
CA ASN A 149 -16.09 5.56 -5.57
C ASN A 149 -15.02 6.63 -5.94
N PHE A 150 -13.76 6.24 -5.95
CA PHE A 150 -12.65 7.10 -6.35
C PHE A 150 -12.60 7.28 -7.86
N LYS A 151 -12.24 8.49 -8.30
CA LYS A 151 -11.86 8.75 -9.69
C LYS A 151 -10.47 8.18 -9.94
N ILE A 152 -10.32 7.46 -11.04
CA ILE A 152 -9.05 6.89 -11.49
C ILE A 152 -8.50 7.78 -12.61
N SER A 153 -7.46 8.55 -12.29
CA SER A 153 -6.74 9.36 -13.27
C SER A 153 -5.91 8.48 -14.21
N LYS A 154 -5.39 9.08 -15.27
CA LYS A 154 -4.46 8.38 -16.19
C LYS A 154 -3.23 7.84 -15.47
N ASP A 155 -2.67 8.59 -14.54
CA ASP A 155 -1.48 8.20 -13.79
C ASP A 155 -1.76 7.03 -12.85
N ILE A 156 -2.90 7.04 -12.16
CA ILE A 156 -3.36 5.89 -11.36
C ILE A 156 -3.55 4.67 -12.26
N ALA A 157 -4.22 4.82 -13.41
CA ALA A 157 -4.44 3.71 -14.33
C ALA A 157 -3.13 3.12 -14.86
N ASN A 158 -2.15 3.95 -15.22
CA ASN A 158 -0.83 3.50 -15.66
C ASN A 158 -0.11 2.71 -14.58
N ALA A 159 -0.11 3.18 -13.33
CA ALA A 159 0.51 2.49 -12.22
C ALA A 159 -0.16 1.13 -11.94
N LEU A 160 -1.49 1.08 -11.94
CA LEU A 160 -2.25 -0.17 -11.78
C LEU A 160 -1.94 -1.18 -12.88
N LEU A 161 -1.88 -0.73 -14.14
CA LEU A 161 -1.58 -1.61 -15.28
C LEU A 161 -0.19 -2.22 -15.21
N VAL A 162 0.79 -1.50 -14.70
CA VAL A 162 2.15 -2.06 -14.50
C VAL A 162 2.10 -3.26 -13.57
N GLY A 163 1.44 -3.14 -12.42
CA GLY A 163 1.38 -4.24 -11.47
C GLY A 163 0.47 -5.39 -11.88
N ILE A 164 -0.61 -5.12 -12.65
CA ILE A 164 -1.48 -6.20 -13.14
C ILE A 164 -0.80 -7.02 -14.24
N ASN A 165 0.12 -6.41 -15.01
CA ASN A 165 0.80 -7.06 -16.14
C ASN A 165 2.17 -7.66 -15.79
N THR A 166 2.64 -7.52 -14.58
CA THR A 166 3.91 -8.09 -14.10
C THR A 166 3.68 -9.19 -13.09
#